data_efa3266fbb6801d52061c120d6b51e4d
#
_entry.id   efa3266fbb6801d52061c120d6b51e4d
#
_cell.length_a   1.000
_cell.length_b   1.000
_cell.length_c   1.000
_cell.angle_alpha   90.00
_cell.angle_beta   90.00
_cell.angle_gamma   90.00
#
_symmetry.space_group_name_H-M   'P 1'
#
loop_
_entity.id
_entity.type
_entity.pdbx_description
1 polymer ?
#
loop_
_entity_poly.entity_id
_entity_poly.type
_entity_poly.pdbx_seq_one_letter_code
_entity_poly.pdbx_strand_id
1 'polypeptide(L)'
;MMTDTVTTQNQTLRIQCAFAPDAKTQLHQTIEVAVGASIRQAIERLGWFEQYPQIQDYDVGIFAHKVSWETVIQKGDRIEIYRPLAIDPIKRRALKRRRRHAKN
;
A
#
# COMPACT_ATOMS: atom_id res chain seq x y z
N MET A 1 -29.55 7.24 -20.30
CA MET A 1 -29.89 7.36 -19.14
C MET A 1 -29.50 6.32 -18.21
N MET A 2 -30.22 5.33 -18.08
CA MET A 2 -29.81 4.26 -17.25
C MET A 2 -28.47 3.74 -17.62
N THR A 3 -28.20 3.74 -18.88
CA THR A 3 -26.95 3.26 -19.40
C THR A 3 -25.78 4.04 -18.83
N ASP A 4 -25.91 5.35 -18.77
CA ASP A 4 -24.83 6.16 -18.26
C ASP A 4 -24.57 5.89 -16.81
N THR A 5 -25.61 5.73 -16.03
CA THR A 5 -25.46 5.47 -14.63
C THR A 5 -24.76 4.13 -14.41
N VAL A 6 -25.18 3.14 -15.13
CA VAL A 6 -24.60 1.82 -15.01
C VAL A 6 -23.13 1.86 -15.42
N THR A 7 -22.84 2.55 -16.49
CA THR A 7 -21.47 2.65 -16.96
C THR A 7 -20.58 3.30 -15.91
N THR A 8 -21.06 4.37 -15.31
CA THR A 8 -20.30 5.06 -14.30
C THR A 8 -20.04 4.16 -13.10
N GLN A 9 -21.05 3.43 -12.68
CA GLN A 9 -20.92 2.56 -11.53
C GLN A 9 -19.98 1.39 -11.79
N ASN A 10 -19.85 1.00 -13.05
CA ASN A 10 -19.02 -0.14 -13.39
C ASN A 10 -17.62 0.23 -13.81
N GLN A 11 -17.30 1.50 -13.76
CA GLN A 11 -15.96 1.91 -14.11
C GLN A 11 -14.99 1.44 -13.04
N THR A 12 -13.86 0.91 -13.49
CA THR A 12 -12.85 0.43 -12.59
C THR A 12 -11.49 0.93 -13.00
N LEU A 13 -10.56 0.84 -12.07
CA LEU A 13 -9.16 1.15 -12.30
C LEU A 13 -8.36 -0.10 -12.08
N ARG A 14 -7.38 -0.32 -12.94
CA ARG A 14 -6.46 -1.43 -12.74
C ARG A 14 -5.25 -0.90 -12.00
N ILE A 15 -4.94 -1.50 -10.88
CA ILE A 15 -3.84 -1.04 -10.05
C ILE A 15 -2.99 -2.23 -9.61
N GLN A 16 -1.79 -1.93 -9.16
CA GLN A 16 -0.88 -2.92 -8.63
C GLN A 16 -0.74 -2.74 -7.14
N CYS A 17 -0.67 -3.84 -6.42
CA CYS A 17 -0.45 -3.81 -4.98
C CYS A 17 0.74 -4.69 -4.65
N ALA A 18 1.61 -4.21 -3.78
CA ALA A 18 2.81 -4.92 -3.40
C ALA A 18 2.97 -4.91 -1.89
N PHE A 19 3.40 -6.02 -1.34
CA PHE A 19 3.61 -6.17 0.09
C PHE A 19 4.62 -7.27 0.35
N ALA A 20 5.56 -7.00 1.23
CA ALA A 20 6.54 -7.99 1.64
C ALA A 20 6.29 -8.32 3.11
N PRO A 21 5.59 -9.42 3.41
CA PRO A 21 5.31 -9.78 4.80
C PRO A 21 6.57 -10.11 5.60
N ASP A 22 7.58 -10.59 4.92
CA ASP A 22 8.87 -10.84 5.56
C ASP A 22 9.97 -10.68 4.53
N ALA A 23 11.21 -10.90 4.93
CA ALA A 23 12.35 -10.63 4.06
C ALA A 23 12.42 -11.56 2.86
N LYS A 24 11.74 -12.68 2.92
CA LYS A 24 11.83 -13.69 1.86
C LYS A 24 10.62 -13.75 0.96
N THR A 25 9.54 -13.12 1.36
CA THR A 25 8.27 -13.22 0.64
C THR A 25 7.86 -11.88 0.10
N GLN A 26 7.50 -11.85 -1.17
CA GLN A 26 6.95 -10.66 -1.77
C GLN A 26 5.65 -11.00 -2.44
N LEU A 27 4.63 -10.22 -2.15
CA LEU A 27 3.32 -10.40 -2.75
C LEU A 27 3.09 -9.28 -3.74
N HIS A 28 2.61 -9.66 -4.91
CA HIS A 28 2.25 -8.70 -5.95
C HIS A 28 0.91 -9.12 -6.51
N GLN A 29 0.00 -8.19 -6.59
CA GLN A 29 -1.30 -8.45 -7.18
C GLN A 29 -1.71 -7.28 -8.05
N THR A 30 -2.32 -7.60 -9.17
CA THR A 30 -2.97 -6.62 -10.01
C THR A 30 -4.46 -6.83 -9.87
N ILE A 31 -5.18 -5.79 -9.47
CA ILE A 31 -6.61 -5.91 -9.28
C ILE A 31 -7.31 -4.73 -9.90
N GLU A 32 -8.62 -4.87 -10.04
CA GLU A 32 -9.45 -3.76 -10.48
C GLU A 32 -10.30 -3.31 -9.30
N VAL A 33 -10.34 -2.01 -9.10
CA VAL A 33 -11.13 -1.42 -8.03
C VAL A 33 -12.05 -0.38 -8.63
N ALA A 34 -13.13 -0.08 -7.93
CA ALA A 34 -14.06 0.93 -8.42
C ALA A 34 -13.41 2.30 -8.39
N VAL A 35 -13.77 3.12 -9.35
CA VAL A 35 -13.34 4.52 -9.33
C VAL A 35 -13.82 5.14 -8.03
N GLY A 36 -12.92 5.83 -7.33
CA GLY A 36 -13.24 6.43 -6.04
C GLY A 36 -12.85 5.59 -4.86
N ALA A 37 -12.36 4.38 -5.08
CA ALA A 37 -11.97 3.52 -3.98
C ALA A 37 -10.71 4.04 -3.30
N SER A 38 -10.62 3.82 -2.00
CA SER A 38 -9.43 4.17 -1.23
C SER A 38 -8.47 2.99 -1.21
N ILE A 39 -7.24 3.27 -0.77
CA ILE A 39 -6.25 2.22 -0.62
C ILE A 39 -6.77 1.15 0.35
N ARG A 40 -7.39 1.57 1.44
CA ARG A 40 -7.92 0.62 2.41
C ARG A 40 -8.91 -0.33 1.77
N GLN A 41 -9.80 0.21 0.95
CA GLN A 41 -10.79 -0.62 0.28
C GLN A 41 -10.15 -1.62 -0.68
N ALA A 42 -9.10 -1.20 -1.37
CA ALA A 42 -8.41 -2.10 -2.29
C ALA A 42 -7.78 -3.27 -1.53
N ILE A 43 -7.14 -2.98 -0.41
CA ILE A 43 -6.47 -4.03 0.36
C ILE A 43 -7.50 -4.95 1.02
N GLU A 44 -8.64 -4.41 1.41
CA GLU A 44 -9.73 -5.23 1.92
C GLU A 44 -10.20 -6.21 0.86
N ARG A 45 -10.33 -5.72 -0.37
CA ARG A 45 -10.78 -6.56 -1.46
C ARG A 45 -9.80 -7.69 -1.75
N LEU A 46 -8.51 -7.47 -1.52
CA LEU A 46 -7.51 -8.50 -1.71
C LEU A 46 -7.53 -9.55 -0.60
N GLY A 47 -8.16 -9.25 0.51
CA GLY A 47 -8.15 -10.16 1.64
C GLY A 47 -6.88 -10.12 2.46
N TRP A 48 -6.03 -9.14 2.21
CA TRP A 48 -4.75 -9.06 2.92
C TRP A 48 -4.91 -8.67 4.38
N PHE A 49 -5.96 -7.93 4.73
CA PHE A 49 -6.21 -7.63 6.15
C PHE A 49 -6.55 -8.88 6.93
N GLU A 50 -7.22 -9.83 6.29
CA GLU A 50 -7.55 -11.07 6.95
C GLU A 50 -6.34 -11.99 7.07
N GLN A 51 -5.54 -12.03 6.03
CA GLN A 51 -4.34 -12.85 6.04
C GLN A 51 -3.23 -12.27 6.90
N TYR A 52 -3.11 -10.96 6.94
CA TYR A 52 -2.05 -10.27 7.66
C TYR A 52 -2.65 -9.14 8.47
N PRO A 53 -3.33 -9.45 9.58
CA PRO A 53 -4.04 -8.40 10.34
C PRO A 53 -3.16 -7.26 10.80
N GLN A 54 -1.86 -7.53 10.97
CA GLN A 54 -0.94 -6.52 11.45
C GLN A 54 -0.76 -5.36 10.47
N ILE A 55 -1.10 -5.56 9.20
CA ILE A 55 -0.86 -4.49 8.23
C ILE A 55 -1.76 -3.27 8.43
N GLN A 56 -2.78 -3.40 9.26
CA GLN A 56 -3.61 -2.25 9.56
C GLN A 56 -2.82 -1.14 10.23
N ASP A 57 -1.73 -1.51 10.88
CA ASP A 57 -0.88 -0.54 11.56
C ASP A 57 0.36 -0.16 10.76
N TYR A 58 0.47 -0.67 9.55
CA TYR A 58 1.63 -0.38 8.71
C TYR A 58 1.37 0.86 7.87
N ASP A 59 2.43 1.43 7.35
CA ASP A 59 2.34 2.54 6.42
C ASP A 59 2.10 2.05 5.02
N VAL A 60 1.47 2.89 4.21
CA VAL A 60 1.27 2.59 2.80
C VAL A 60 1.76 3.75 1.98
N GLY A 61 2.04 3.48 0.73
CA GLY A 61 2.47 4.52 -0.19
C GLY A 61 2.06 4.22 -1.61
N ILE A 62 2.23 5.23 -2.44
CA ILE A 62 2.00 5.13 -3.88
C ILE A 62 3.30 5.54 -4.55
N PHE A 63 3.89 4.61 -5.31
CA PHE A 63 5.17 4.87 -5.97
C PHE A 63 6.20 5.43 -4.98
N ALA A 64 6.34 4.75 -3.85
CA ALA A 64 7.32 5.09 -2.82
C ALA A 64 7.02 6.36 -2.03
N HIS A 65 5.88 6.99 -2.26
CA HIS A 65 5.47 8.17 -1.48
C HIS A 65 4.46 7.74 -0.43
N LYS A 66 4.80 7.95 0.83
CA LYS A 66 3.92 7.57 1.92
C LYS A 66 2.65 8.39 1.87
N VAL A 67 1.51 7.73 1.99
CA VAL A 67 0.21 8.38 1.95
C VAL A 67 -0.70 7.76 3.00
N SER A 68 -1.88 8.33 3.16
CA SER A 68 -2.88 7.81 4.09
C SER A 68 -3.57 6.60 3.50
N TRP A 69 -3.99 5.68 4.35
CA TRP A 69 -4.82 4.55 3.95
C TRP A 69 -6.12 5.01 3.28
N GLU A 70 -6.56 6.22 3.57
CA GLU A 70 -7.81 6.74 3.03
C GLU A 70 -7.62 7.45 1.69
N THR A 71 -6.40 7.48 1.17
CA THR A 71 -6.12 8.12 -0.10
C THR A 71 -6.91 7.43 -1.22
N VAL A 72 -7.53 8.23 -2.06
CA VAL A 72 -8.29 7.72 -3.20
C VAL A 72 -7.32 7.34 -4.31
N ILE A 73 -7.52 6.14 -4.84
CA ILE A 73 -6.63 5.59 -5.84
C ILE A 73 -6.88 6.24 -7.19
N GLN A 74 -5.79 6.49 -7.92
CA GLN A 74 -5.85 7.02 -9.26
C GLN A 74 -5.43 5.96 -10.27
N LYS A 75 -5.80 6.18 -11.51
CA LYS A 75 -5.47 5.24 -12.57
C LYS A 75 -3.97 4.98 -12.63
N GLY A 76 -3.62 3.72 -12.66
CA GLY A 76 -2.22 3.35 -12.80
C GLY A 76 -1.40 3.39 -11.53
N ASP A 77 -2.03 3.66 -10.40
CA ASP A 77 -1.29 3.71 -9.14
C ASP A 77 -0.69 2.36 -8.78
N ARG A 78 0.43 2.43 -8.09
CA ARG A 78 1.06 1.25 -7.52
C ARG A 78 1.08 1.44 -6.01
N ILE A 79 0.34 0.59 -5.32
CA ILE A 79 0.22 0.66 -3.87
C ILE A 79 1.25 -0.25 -3.24
N GLU A 80 1.94 0.26 -2.23
CA GLU A 80 2.95 -0.48 -1.51
C GLU A 80 2.65 -0.43 -0.03
N ILE A 81 2.75 -1.57 0.64
CA ILE A 81 2.58 -1.63 2.09
C ILE A 81 3.96 -1.80 2.69
N TYR A 82 4.29 -0.96 3.65
CA TYR A 82 5.63 -0.91 4.22
C TYR A 82 5.66 -1.51 5.61
N ARG A 83 6.55 -2.48 5.80
CA ARG A 83 6.75 -3.02 7.13
C ARG A 83 7.51 -2.03 7.99
N PRO A 84 7.28 -2.04 9.30
CA PRO A 84 8.04 -1.15 10.17
C PRO A 84 9.53 -1.42 10.11
N LEU A 85 10.32 -0.38 10.17
CA LEU A 85 11.77 -0.51 10.16
C LEU A 85 12.30 -1.28 11.33
N ALA A 86 11.57 -1.33 12.39
CA ALA A 86 12.00 -2.00 13.59
C ALA A 86 12.31 -3.47 13.37
N ILE A 87 11.84 -4.01 12.25
CA ILE A 87 12.09 -5.40 11.98
C ILE A 87 13.51 -5.67 11.55
N ASP A 88 14.26 -4.65 11.17
CA ASP A 88 15.62 -4.82 10.71
C ASP A 88 16.58 -4.11 11.68
N PRO A 89 17.06 -4.81 12.68
CA PRO A 89 17.92 -4.18 13.67
C PRO A 89 19.23 -3.63 13.09
N ILE A 90 19.74 -4.30 12.08
CA ILE A 90 20.99 -3.85 11.48
C ILE A 90 20.81 -2.53 10.77
N LYS A 91 19.75 -2.44 10.01
CA LYS A 91 19.45 -1.22 9.29
C LYS A 91 19.18 -0.07 10.26
N ARG A 92 18.48 -0.35 11.32
CA ARG A 92 18.23 0.66 12.32
C ARG A 92 19.50 1.17 12.93
N ARG A 93 20.42 0.26 13.23
CA ARG A 93 21.68 0.64 13.83
C ARG A 93 22.47 1.52 12.88
N ALA A 94 22.49 1.19 11.61
CA ALA A 94 23.19 1.99 10.62
C ALA A 94 22.60 3.40 10.52
N LEU A 95 21.29 3.48 10.55
CA LEU A 95 20.65 4.80 10.48
C LEU A 95 20.96 5.64 11.70
N LYS A 96 21.00 5.01 12.86
CA LYS A 96 21.32 5.74 14.07
C LYS A 96 22.73 6.27 14.03
N ARG A 97 23.67 5.48 13.55
CA ARG A 97 25.03 5.94 13.44
C ARG A 97 25.16 7.11 12.52
N ARG A 98 24.47 7.06 11.39
CA ARG A 98 24.53 8.16 10.45
C ARG A 98 23.96 9.44 11.02
N ARG A 99 22.88 9.33 11.75
CA ARG A 99 22.31 10.50 12.37
C ARG A 99 23.23 11.12 13.39
N ARG A 100 23.92 10.30 14.16
CA ARG A 100 24.84 10.84 15.12
C ARG A 100 25.98 11.57 14.43
N HIS A 101 26.47 11.02 13.34
CA HIS A 101 27.52 11.70 12.60
C HIS A 101 27.04 13.02 12.06
N ALA A 102 25.82 13.07 11.61
CA ALA A 102 25.27 14.30 11.08
C ALA A 102 25.18 15.39 12.14
N LYS A 103 24.96 15.00 13.37
CA LYS A 103 24.87 15.96 14.43
C LYS A 103 26.23 16.45 14.85
N ASN A 104 27.21 15.64 14.68
CA ASN A 104 28.54 16.01 15.07
C ASN A 104 29.25 16.66 13.92
#